data_0e56cb250e9ad264ffa388da71a6a241
#
_entry.id   0e56cb250e9ad264ffa388da71a6a241
#
_cell.length_a   1.000
_cell.length_b   1.000
_cell.length_c   1.000
_cell.angle_alpha   90.00
_cell.angle_beta   90.00
_cell.angle_gamma   90.00
#
_symmetry.space_group_name_H-M   'P 1'
#
loop_
_entity.id
_entity.type
_entity.pdbx_description
1 polymer ?
#
loop_
_entity_poly.entity_id
_entity_poly.type
_entity_poly.pdbx_seq_one_letter_code
_entity_poly.pdbx_strand_id
1 'polypeptide(L)'
;MGSGGASLATARFLRQKMLDQHIHCRFALGGITGQITAMHEEGPIDRVLDVQSFDLDAALSLKNNHFHHQIGATYYASHMISAAVDQLDFVILSALEIDTDFNVNVLTGSDGVIRGAIGGHPDTAEGASLSVVVASLTRGRIPTIVKHVNTVVTPGEVVDVVVTEQGIAVNPRRPDLKEKIKAAGLHVFTIEQLQQRAEALVGVPEPIRYKDRIVGVVMYRDNTIIDVVHEIDEDA
;
A
#
# COMPACT_ATOMS: atom_id res chain seq x y z
N MET A 1 3.53 -6.44 4.08
CA MET A 1 2.89 -5.19 4.57
C MET A 1 3.79 -4.02 4.26
N GLY A 2 3.21 -2.86 3.91
CA GLY A 2 3.98 -1.64 3.66
C GLY A 2 4.70 -1.11 4.92
N SER A 3 5.79 -0.36 4.74
CA SER A 3 6.60 0.25 5.81
C SER A 3 6.05 1.59 6.33
N GLY A 4 4.96 2.10 5.74
CA GLY A 4 4.33 3.34 6.18
C GLY A 4 3.67 3.24 7.56
N GLY A 5 3.56 4.36 8.28
CA GLY A 5 3.05 4.39 9.67
C GLY A 5 1.67 3.75 9.84
N ALA A 6 0.75 3.95 8.89
CA ALA A 6 -0.59 3.33 8.94
C ALA A 6 -0.52 1.80 8.80
N SER A 7 0.31 1.28 7.87
CA SER A 7 0.52 -0.16 7.72
C SER A 7 1.16 -0.78 8.97
N LEU A 8 2.17 -0.11 9.55
CA LEU A 8 2.82 -0.58 10.78
C LEU A 8 1.86 -0.59 11.98
N ALA A 9 0.98 0.41 12.10
CA ALA A 9 -0.06 0.41 13.13
C ALA A 9 -1.03 -0.76 12.93
N THR A 10 -1.41 -1.05 11.69
CA THR A 10 -2.27 -2.20 11.37
C THR A 10 -1.60 -3.52 11.72
N ALA A 11 -0.27 -3.66 11.52
CA ALA A 11 0.47 -4.86 11.88
C ALA A 11 0.29 -5.22 13.36
N ARG A 12 0.30 -4.23 14.25
CA ARG A 12 0.11 -4.44 15.69
C ARG A 12 -1.25 -5.05 16.03
N PHE A 13 -2.31 -4.53 15.39
CA PHE A 13 -3.67 -5.06 15.59
C PHE A 13 -3.85 -6.43 14.96
N LEU A 14 -3.27 -6.64 13.77
CA LEU A 14 -3.28 -7.94 13.11
C LEU A 14 -2.59 -9.00 13.96
N ARG A 15 -1.40 -8.69 14.50
CA ARG A 15 -0.67 -9.57 15.42
C ARG A 15 -1.54 -10.00 16.59
N GLN A 16 -2.17 -9.04 17.29
CA GLN A 16 -3.02 -9.36 18.44
C GLN A 16 -4.17 -10.27 18.03
N LYS A 17 -4.84 -9.95 16.92
CA LYS A 17 -5.96 -10.75 16.40
C LYS A 17 -5.54 -12.16 16.01
N MET A 18 -4.36 -12.32 15.39
CA MET A 18 -3.84 -13.63 15.02
C MET A 18 -3.54 -14.49 16.25
N LEU A 19 -2.93 -13.91 17.29
CA LEU A 19 -2.67 -14.59 18.56
C LEU A 19 -3.98 -15.00 19.25
N ASP A 20 -4.93 -14.10 19.39
CA ASP A 20 -6.21 -14.32 20.07
C ASP A 20 -7.07 -15.39 19.38
N GLN A 21 -7.01 -15.46 18.05
CA GLN A 21 -7.82 -16.37 17.23
C GLN A 21 -7.05 -17.60 16.74
N HIS A 22 -5.80 -17.77 17.14
CA HIS A 22 -4.92 -18.86 16.69
C HIS A 22 -4.80 -18.95 15.16
N ILE A 23 -4.72 -17.79 14.50
CA ILE A 23 -4.55 -17.69 13.05
C ILE A 23 -3.07 -17.79 12.72
N HIS A 24 -2.72 -18.68 11.78
CA HIS A 24 -1.36 -18.85 11.27
C HIS A 24 -1.26 -18.50 9.80
N CYS A 25 -0.17 -17.81 9.42
CA CYS A 25 0.22 -17.54 8.06
C CYS A 25 1.46 -18.38 7.71
N ARG A 26 1.45 -18.98 6.53
CA ARG A 26 2.60 -19.77 6.04
C ARG A 26 3.83 -18.91 5.82
N PHE A 27 3.67 -17.66 5.42
CA PHE A 27 4.78 -16.72 5.27
C PHE A 27 4.32 -15.26 5.32
N ALA A 28 5.27 -14.38 5.68
CA ALA A 28 5.22 -12.96 5.41
C ALA A 28 6.27 -12.60 4.36
N LEU A 29 5.96 -11.62 3.50
CA LEU A 29 6.74 -11.32 2.31
C LEU A 29 6.92 -9.81 2.13
N GLY A 30 8.08 -9.42 1.63
CA GLY A 30 8.36 -8.06 1.15
C GLY A 30 9.45 -7.34 1.92
N GLY A 31 9.26 -6.05 2.18
CA GLY A 31 10.09 -5.29 3.11
C GLY A 31 9.75 -5.67 4.54
N ILE A 32 10.73 -6.12 5.30
CA ILE A 32 10.57 -6.69 6.63
C ILE A 32 10.95 -5.68 7.70
N THR A 33 10.14 -5.60 8.74
CA THR A 33 10.37 -4.79 9.94
C THR A 33 10.38 -5.67 11.18
N GLY A 34 10.89 -5.15 12.28
CA GLY A 34 10.90 -5.84 13.58
C GLY A 34 9.51 -6.27 14.06
N GLN A 35 8.44 -5.62 13.62
CA GLN A 35 7.08 -6.06 13.93
C GLN A 35 6.73 -7.39 13.25
N ILE A 36 7.16 -7.58 12.01
CA ILE A 36 6.94 -8.84 11.28
C ILE A 36 7.81 -9.95 11.89
N THR A 37 9.06 -9.66 12.23
CA THR A 37 9.94 -10.64 12.87
C THR A 37 9.42 -11.05 14.27
N ALA A 38 8.88 -10.11 15.04
CA ALA A 38 8.23 -10.42 16.32
C ALA A 38 7.01 -11.35 16.14
N MET A 39 6.17 -11.12 15.11
CA MET A 39 5.05 -12.03 14.79
C MET A 39 5.54 -13.43 14.41
N HIS A 40 6.67 -13.51 13.71
CA HIS A 40 7.29 -14.79 13.38
C HIS A 40 7.84 -15.51 14.63
N GLU A 41 8.56 -14.81 15.50
CA GLU A 41 9.13 -15.36 16.73
C GLU A 41 8.07 -15.81 17.74
N GLU A 42 6.91 -15.19 17.73
CA GLU A 42 5.75 -15.55 18.58
C GLU A 42 4.89 -16.68 18.00
N GLY A 43 5.14 -17.10 16.75
CA GLY A 43 4.53 -18.25 16.13
C GLY A 43 3.39 -18.00 15.11
N PRO A 44 2.74 -16.82 15.02
CA PRO A 44 1.70 -16.60 14.00
C PRO A 44 2.17 -16.67 12.54
N ILE A 45 3.46 -16.53 12.29
CA ILE A 45 4.03 -16.57 10.92
C ILE A 45 5.11 -17.66 10.86
N ASP A 46 4.98 -18.63 9.96
CA ASP A 46 5.91 -19.76 9.88
C ASP A 46 7.26 -19.37 9.25
N ARG A 47 7.25 -18.48 8.26
CA ARG A 47 8.46 -18.07 7.53
C ARG A 47 8.42 -16.61 7.15
N VAL A 48 9.60 -16.01 7.03
CA VAL A 48 9.78 -14.63 6.53
C VAL A 48 10.58 -14.67 5.23
N LEU A 49 10.04 -14.07 4.17
CA LEU A 49 10.67 -13.93 2.86
C LEU A 49 11.03 -12.45 2.67
N ASP A 50 12.28 -12.13 2.90
CA ASP A 50 12.79 -10.75 3.01
C ASP A 50 13.45 -10.31 1.70
N VAL A 51 12.86 -9.34 1.05
CA VAL A 51 13.48 -8.67 -0.11
C VAL A 51 14.35 -7.49 0.34
N GLN A 52 14.01 -6.90 1.49
CA GLN A 52 14.75 -5.79 2.10
C GLN A 52 14.41 -5.66 3.59
N SER A 53 15.42 -5.79 4.46
CA SER A 53 15.26 -5.47 5.90
C SER A 53 15.23 -3.96 6.12
N PHE A 54 14.19 -3.44 6.78
CA PHE A 54 14.00 -2.00 7.00
C PHE A 54 14.52 -1.48 8.35
N ASP A 55 14.81 -2.36 9.28
CA ASP A 55 15.33 -1.99 10.59
C ASP A 55 16.34 -3.02 11.12
N LEU A 56 16.96 -2.69 12.26
CA LEU A 56 17.99 -3.52 12.85
C LEU A 56 17.43 -4.87 13.33
N ASP A 57 16.22 -4.91 13.85
CA ASP A 57 15.59 -6.14 14.34
C ASP A 57 15.35 -7.12 13.20
N ALA A 58 14.87 -6.62 12.04
CA ALA A 58 14.75 -7.43 10.84
C ALA A 58 16.10 -7.97 10.35
N ALA A 59 17.14 -7.14 10.33
CA ALA A 59 18.48 -7.56 9.93
C ALA A 59 19.09 -8.59 10.91
N LEU A 60 18.87 -8.44 12.21
CA LEU A 60 19.30 -9.40 13.21
C LEU A 60 18.54 -10.73 13.12
N SER A 61 17.23 -10.67 12.88
CA SER A 61 16.43 -11.87 12.61
C SER A 61 16.92 -12.59 11.36
N LEU A 62 17.15 -11.88 10.24
CA LEU A 62 17.71 -12.47 9.02
C LEU A 62 19.04 -13.18 9.25
N LYS A 63 19.90 -12.61 10.08
CA LYS A 63 21.19 -13.21 10.45
C LYS A 63 21.08 -14.48 11.29
N ASN A 64 20.12 -14.53 12.22
CA ASN A 64 20.09 -15.51 13.31
C ASN A 64 18.98 -16.55 13.18
N ASN A 65 17.95 -16.31 12.35
CA ASN A 65 16.77 -17.16 12.25
C ASN A 65 16.75 -17.95 10.94
N HIS A 66 16.74 -19.27 11.03
CA HIS A 66 16.75 -20.18 9.87
C HIS A 66 15.47 -20.13 9.03
N PHE A 67 14.38 -19.59 9.53
CA PHE A 67 13.11 -19.45 8.82
C PHE A 67 12.89 -18.03 8.25
N HIS A 68 13.89 -17.16 8.41
CA HIS A 68 13.95 -15.85 7.78
C HIS A 68 14.92 -15.91 6.59
N HIS A 69 14.39 -15.79 5.39
CA HIS A 69 15.13 -16.01 4.15
C HIS A 69 15.21 -14.74 3.34
N GLN A 70 16.43 -14.35 2.94
CA GLN A 70 16.59 -13.31 1.92
C GLN A 70 16.20 -13.85 0.54
N ILE A 71 15.43 -13.07 -0.22
CA ILE A 71 15.02 -13.41 -1.58
C ILE A 71 15.38 -12.31 -2.57
N GLY A 72 15.60 -12.70 -3.84
CA GLY A 72 15.84 -11.72 -4.91
C GLY A 72 14.56 -11.10 -5.44
N ALA A 73 14.65 -9.89 -5.99
CA ALA A 73 13.52 -9.15 -6.56
C ALA A 73 12.80 -9.92 -7.68
N THR A 74 13.52 -10.70 -8.48
CA THR A 74 12.92 -11.55 -9.52
C THR A 74 11.96 -12.59 -8.92
N TYR A 75 12.41 -13.33 -7.90
CA TYR A 75 11.54 -14.31 -7.23
C TYR A 75 10.39 -13.61 -6.48
N TYR A 76 10.63 -12.41 -5.95
CA TYR A 76 9.62 -11.62 -5.27
C TYR A 76 8.46 -11.25 -6.18
N ALA A 77 8.71 -10.61 -7.34
CA ALA A 77 7.67 -9.89 -8.06
C ALA A 77 7.68 -10.02 -9.60
N SER A 78 8.61 -10.80 -10.21
CA SER A 78 8.66 -10.87 -11.67
C SER A 78 7.43 -11.57 -12.24
N HIS A 79 6.71 -10.88 -13.14
CA HIS A 79 5.56 -11.44 -13.85
C HIS A 79 5.94 -12.56 -14.83
N MET A 80 7.23 -12.70 -15.16
CA MET A 80 7.72 -13.74 -16.09
C MET A 80 7.80 -15.14 -15.45
N ILE A 81 7.63 -15.22 -14.14
CA ILE A 81 7.66 -16.48 -13.38
C ILE A 81 6.49 -16.47 -12.39
N SER A 82 6.23 -17.61 -11.76
CA SER A 82 5.31 -17.67 -10.62
C SER A 82 5.97 -16.99 -9.42
N ALA A 83 5.77 -15.68 -9.30
CA ALA A 83 6.39 -14.87 -8.25
C ALA A 83 5.77 -15.13 -6.88
N ALA A 84 6.53 -14.84 -5.83
CA ALA A 84 6.05 -15.02 -4.45
C ALA A 84 4.84 -14.11 -4.12
N VAL A 85 4.76 -12.92 -4.72
CA VAL A 85 3.60 -12.01 -4.54
C VAL A 85 2.29 -12.62 -5.02
N ASP A 86 2.33 -13.49 -6.03
CA ASP A 86 1.14 -14.13 -6.63
C ASP A 86 0.53 -15.21 -5.70
N GLN A 87 1.18 -15.50 -4.57
CA GLN A 87 0.71 -16.44 -3.54
C GLN A 87 0.16 -15.75 -2.29
N LEU A 88 0.05 -14.41 -2.30
CA LEU A 88 -0.45 -13.65 -1.18
C LEU A 88 -1.98 -13.75 -1.08
N ASP A 89 -2.48 -14.14 0.09
CA ASP A 89 -3.92 -14.05 0.39
C ASP A 89 -4.34 -12.59 0.56
N PHE A 90 -3.49 -11.75 1.16
CA PHE A 90 -3.74 -10.32 1.29
C PHE A 90 -2.47 -9.50 1.38
N VAL A 91 -2.60 -8.23 1.03
CA VAL A 91 -1.57 -7.20 1.25
C VAL A 91 -2.19 -5.98 1.94
N ILE A 92 -1.40 -5.36 2.83
CA ILE A 92 -1.75 -4.09 3.47
C ILE A 92 -0.70 -3.07 3.07
N LEU A 93 -1.16 -2.02 2.42
CA LEU A 93 -0.35 -0.96 1.81
C LEU A 93 -0.68 0.40 2.44
N SER A 94 0.21 1.36 2.27
CA SER A 94 -0.03 2.76 2.64
C SER A 94 -0.10 3.63 1.38
N ALA A 95 -0.55 4.88 1.51
CA ALA A 95 -0.60 5.83 0.42
C ALA A 95 -0.14 7.23 0.84
N LEU A 96 0.37 7.99 -0.12
CA LEU A 96 0.45 9.44 -0.06
C LEU A 96 -0.87 10.06 -0.54
N GLU A 97 -1.40 9.57 -1.65
CA GLU A 97 -2.69 9.98 -2.20
C GLU A 97 -3.42 8.77 -2.77
N ILE A 98 -4.75 8.84 -2.75
CA ILE A 98 -5.65 7.86 -3.38
C ILE A 98 -6.72 8.67 -4.11
N ASP A 99 -7.03 8.36 -5.36
CA ASP A 99 -8.09 9.07 -6.07
C ASP A 99 -9.43 8.32 -6.09
N THR A 100 -10.41 8.98 -6.71
CA THR A 100 -11.77 8.45 -6.81
C THR A 100 -11.88 7.22 -7.73
N ASP A 101 -10.87 6.95 -8.54
CA ASP A 101 -10.74 5.73 -9.34
C ASP A 101 -9.93 4.63 -8.63
N PHE A 102 -9.61 4.83 -7.33
CA PHE A 102 -8.76 3.96 -6.50
C PHE A 102 -7.29 3.89 -6.92
N ASN A 103 -6.83 4.74 -7.84
CA ASN A 103 -5.40 4.83 -8.12
C ASN A 103 -4.65 5.32 -6.89
N VAL A 104 -3.44 4.77 -6.69
CA VAL A 104 -2.62 5.09 -5.52
C VAL A 104 -1.30 5.72 -5.94
N ASN A 105 -0.97 6.82 -5.28
CA ASN A 105 0.32 7.49 -5.35
C ASN A 105 1.09 7.25 -4.05
N VAL A 106 2.32 6.74 -4.16
CA VAL A 106 3.29 6.61 -3.07
C VAL A 106 4.63 7.29 -3.40
N LEU A 107 4.71 7.96 -4.55
CA LEU A 107 5.95 8.52 -5.09
C LEU A 107 6.06 10.02 -4.86
N THR A 108 5.08 10.79 -5.33
CA THR A 108 5.10 12.26 -5.29
C THR A 108 4.21 12.80 -4.18
N GLY A 109 4.62 13.89 -3.57
CA GLY A 109 3.77 14.66 -2.66
C GLY A 109 2.70 15.46 -3.40
N SER A 110 1.81 16.11 -2.66
CA SER A 110 0.79 17.03 -3.20
C SER A 110 1.39 18.28 -3.86
N ASP A 111 2.68 18.50 -3.70
CA ASP A 111 3.49 19.54 -4.33
C ASP A 111 4.29 19.02 -5.54
N GLY A 112 4.08 17.76 -5.96
CA GLY A 112 4.77 17.12 -7.08
C GLY A 112 6.19 16.64 -6.79
N VAL A 113 6.75 16.96 -5.63
CA VAL A 113 8.11 16.56 -5.27
C VAL A 113 8.15 15.06 -4.94
N ILE A 114 9.17 14.35 -5.48
CA ILE A 114 9.40 12.94 -5.17
C ILE A 114 9.77 12.82 -3.69
N ARG A 115 8.95 12.09 -2.92
CA ARG A 115 9.11 11.89 -1.47
C ARG A 115 9.19 10.44 -1.06
N GLY A 116 8.86 9.53 -1.96
CA GLY A 116 8.81 8.10 -1.70
C GLY A 116 9.43 7.29 -2.82
N ALA A 117 9.19 6.00 -2.77
CA ALA A 117 9.62 5.05 -3.78
C ALA A 117 8.47 4.08 -4.09
N ILE A 118 8.39 3.63 -5.32
CA ILE A 118 7.37 2.69 -5.80
C ILE A 118 7.50 1.37 -5.04
N GLY A 119 8.74 0.83 -4.96
CA GLY A 119 9.00 -0.48 -4.36
C GLY A 119 8.12 -1.57 -4.99
N GLY A 120 7.69 -2.52 -4.19
CA GLY A 120 6.77 -3.57 -4.62
C GLY A 120 5.29 -3.25 -4.39
N HIS A 121 4.91 -1.97 -4.32
CA HIS A 121 3.53 -1.57 -4.05
C HIS A 121 2.55 -2.08 -5.13
N PRO A 122 2.75 -1.80 -6.44
CA PRO A 122 1.89 -2.34 -7.49
C PRO A 122 1.99 -3.87 -7.62
N ASP A 123 3.19 -4.44 -7.45
CA ASP A 123 3.41 -5.88 -7.57
C ASP A 123 2.59 -6.68 -6.55
N THR A 124 2.62 -6.25 -5.29
CA THR A 124 1.87 -6.92 -4.23
C THR A 124 0.38 -6.63 -4.29
N ALA A 125 -0.03 -5.46 -4.77
CA ALA A 125 -1.44 -5.15 -4.97
C ALA A 125 -2.06 -6.05 -6.03
N GLU A 126 -1.37 -6.27 -7.16
CA GLU A 126 -1.83 -7.15 -8.23
C GLU A 126 -1.76 -8.63 -7.84
N GLY A 127 -0.67 -9.06 -7.19
CA GLY A 127 -0.44 -10.46 -6.87
C GLY A 127 -1.35 -10.98 -5.74
N ALA A 128 -1.79 -10.13 -4.82
CA ALA A 128 -2.59 -10.55 -3.68
C ALA A 128 -4.07 -10.78 -4.05
N SER A 129 -4.69 -11.78 -3.41
CA SER A 129 -6.14 -12.04 -3.55
C SER A 129 -7.00 -10.92 -2.94
N LEU A 130 -6.44 -10.16 -1.99
CA LEU A 130 -7.05 -9.00 -1.36
C LEU A 130 -6.02 -7.89 -1.17
N SER A 131 -6.24 -6.74 -1.80
CA SER A 131 -5.41 -5.56 -1.66
C SER A 131 -6.12 -4.49 -0.82
N VAL A 132 -5.51 -4.13 0.32
CA VAL A 132 -6.04 -3.13 1.26
C VAL A 132 -5.06 -1.98 1.39
N VAL A 133 -5.51 -0.77 1.10
CA VAL A 133 -4.75 0.45 1.32
C VAL A 133 -5.25 1.13 2.59
N VAL A 134 -4.35 1.35 3.54
CA VAL A 134 -4.64 2.00 4.83
C VAL A 134 -3.93 3.35 4.88
N ALA A 135 -4.69 4.41 5.05
CA ALA A 135 -4.16 5.76 5.15
C ALA A 135 -5.06 6.62 6.05
N SER A 136 -4.50 7.65 6.68
CA SER A 136 -5.32 8.68 7.31
C SER A 136 -6.07 9.47 6.23
N LEU A 137 -7.29 9.89 6.50
CA LEU A 137 -8.10 10.68 5.56
C LEU A 137 -7.37 11.96 5.13
N THR A 138 -6.63 12.55 6.07
CA THR A 138 -5.79 13.72 5.85
C THR A 138 -4.41 13.53 6.46
N ARG A 139 -3.40 14.19 5.90
CA ARG A 139 -2.02 14.26 6.43
C ARG A 139 -1.71 15.70 6.78
N GLY A 140 -1.88 16.06 8.05
CA GLY A 140 -1.82 17.44 8.47
C GLY A 140 -2.93 18.28 7.78
N ARG A 141 -2.54 19.21 6.92
CA ARG A 141 -3.46 20.08 6.17
C ARG A 141 -3.62 19.67 4.69
N ILE A 142 -3.34 18.42 4.37
CA ILE A 142 -3.35 17.88 3.01
C ILE A 142 -4.35 16.71 2.97
N PRO A 143 -5.30 16.66 2.01
CA PRO A 143 -6.17 15.51 1.84
C PRO A 143 -5.36 14.32 1.31
N THR A 144 -5.67 13.12 1.80
CA THR A 144 -5.11 11.87 1.26
C THR A 144 -6.01 11.31 0.17
N ILE A 145 -7.33 11.47 0.33
CA ILE A 145 -8.27 11.09 -0.72
C ILE A 145 -8.53 12.33 -1.58
N VAL A 146 -8.15 12.25 -2.85
CA VAL A 146 -8.17 13.35 -3.82
C VAL A 146 -9.02 12.99 -5.04
N LYS A 147 -9.30 13.95 -5.90
CA LYS A 147 -10.04 13.69 -7.13
C LYS A 147 -9.20 12.91 -8.15
N HIS A 148 -7.94 13.30 -8.29
CA HIS A 148 -6.95 12.63 -9.14
C HIS A 148 -5.59 12.69 -8.43
N VAL A 149 -4.88 11.57 -8.42
CA VAL A 149 -3.51 11.53 -7.89
C VAL A 149 -2.53 12.22 -8.83
N ASN A 150 -1.48 12.81 -8.28
CA ASN A 150 -0.44 13.46 -9.08
C ASN A 150 0.37 12.47 -9.93
N THR A 151 0.50 11.24 -9.46
CA THR A 151 1.24 10.18 -10.14
C THR A 151 0.59 8.85 -9.83
N VAL A 152 0.18 8.12 -10.85
CA VAL A 152 -0.36 6.77 -10.69
C VAL A 152 0.81 5.79 -10.52
N VAL A 153 0.93 5.24 -9.32
CA VAL A 153 1.92 4.21 -9.00
C VAL A 153 1.29 2.82 -8.99
N THR A 154 0.10 2.73 -8.43
CA THR A 154 -0.68 1.48 -8.41
C THR A 154 -2.05 1.75 -9.00
N PRO A 155 -2.38 1.09 -10.12
CA PRO A 155 -3.69 1.25 -10.75
C PRO A 155 -4.83 0.85 -9.83
N GLY A 156 -5.93 1.61 -9.87
CA GLY A 156 -7.09 1.36 -9.02
C GLY A 156 -7.78 0.03 -9.25
N GLU A 157 -7.58 -0.58 -10.42
CA GLU A 157 -8.16 -1.88 -10.73
C GLU A 157 -7.62 -3.03 -9.84
N VAL A 158 -6.43 -2.86 -9.25
CA VAL A 158 -5.79 -3.85 -8.36
C VAL A 158 -5.91 -3.46 -6.88
N VAL A 159 -6.66 -2.40 -6.55
CA VAL A 159 -6.93 -1.96 -5.18
C VAL A 159 -8.37 -2.30 -4.81
N ASP A 160 -8.56 -3.20 -3.85
CA ASP A 160 -9.89 -3.68 -3.47
C ASP A 160 -10.57 -2.80 -2.41
N VAL A 161 -9.81 -2.36 -1.42
CA VAL A 161 -10.36 -1.67 -0.24
C VAL A 161 -9.43 -0.53 0.20
N VAL A 162 -10.03 0.61 0.49
CA VAL A 162 -9.38 1.75 1.13
C VAL A 162 -9.94 1.91 2.54
N VAL A 163 -9.06 1.97 3.54
CA VAL A 163 -9.41 2.12 4.95
C VAL A 163 -8.83 3.41 5.50
N THR A 164 -9.69 4.23 6.08
CA THR A 164 -9.31 5.44 6.81
C THR A 164 -9.93 5.43 8.21
N GLU A 165 -9.51 6.32 9.09
CA GLU A 165 -10.13 6.50 10.41
C GLU A 165 -11.57 7.05 10.31
N GLN A 166 -11.99 7.52 9.14
CA GLN A 166 -13.34 8.05 8.89
C GLN A 166 -14.27 7.06 8.20
N GLY A 167 -13.76 5.93 7.73
CA GLY A 167 -14.54 4.88 7.11
C GLY A 167 -13.79 4.07 6.06
N ILE A 168 -14.51 3.15 5.47
CA ILE A 168 -14.01 2.18 4.50
C ILE A 168 -14.67 2.44 3.16
N ALA A 169 -13.87 2.51 2.09
CA ALA A 169 -14.36 2.47 0.72
C ALA A 169 -13.96 1.15 0.08
N VAL A 170 -14.92 0.53 -0.61
CA VAL A 170 -14.71 -0.73 -1.34
C VAL A 170 -14.82 -0.44 -2.82
N ASN A 171 -13.83 -0.90 -3.57
CA ASN A 171 -13.82 -0.75 -5.03
C ASN A 171 -15.12 -1.31 -5.62
N PRO A 172 -15.81 -0.59 -6.51
CA PRO A 172 -17.04 -1.06 -7.16
C PRO A 172 -16.90 -2.42 -7.86
N ARG A 173 -15.67 -2.81 -8.23
CA ARG A 173 -15.35 -4.12 -8.82
C ARG A 173 -15.46 -5.29 -7.84
N ARG A 174 -15.55 -5.01 -6.52
CA ARG A 174 -15.60 -6.00 -5.44
C ARG A 174 -16.93 -5.93 -4.64
N PRO A 175 -18.07 -6.14 -5.30
CA PRO A 175 -19.36 -6.13 -4.60
C PRO A 175 -19.45 -7.22 -3.50
N ASP A 176 -18.74 -8.34 -3.68
CA ASP A 176 -18.60 -9.42 -2.71
C ASP A 176 -18.02 -8.94 -1.38
N LEU A 177 -16.97 -8.12 -1.42
CA LEU A 177 -16.34 -7.55 -0.22
C LEU A 177 -17.23 -6.50 0.44
N LYS A 178 -17.90 -5.68 -0.36
CA LYS A 178 -18.81 -4.65 0.15
C LYS A 178 -19.89 -5.24 1.04
N GLU A 179 -20.52 -6.32 0.59
CA GLU A 179 -21.56 -6.99 1.35
C GLU A 179 -21.00 -7.68 2.61
N LYS A 180 -19.83 -8.32 2.53
CA LYS A 180 -19.18 -8.93 3.70
C LYS A 180 -18.82 -7.89 4.77
N ILE A 181 -18.27 -6.73 4.37
CA ILE A 181 -17.88 -5.65 5.28
C ILE A 181 -19.11 -5.05 5.97
N LYS A 182 -20.21 -4.82 5.23
CA LYS A 182 -21.49 -4.37 5.80
C LYS A 182 -22.08 -5.39 6.76
N ALA A 183 -22.06 -6.68 6.40
CA ALA A 183 -22.56 -7.75 7.26
C ALA A 183 -21.74 -7.87 8.56
N ALA A 184 -20.48 -7.48 8.55
CA ALA A 184 -19.64 -7.36 9.75
C ALA A 184 -19.94 -6.10 10.59
N GLY A 185 -20.95 -5.29 10.24
CA GLY A 185 -21.34 -4.09 10.97
C GLY A 185 -20.43 -2.89 10.76
N LEU A 186 -19.56 -2.92 9.74
CA LEU A 186 -18.64 -1.82 9.45
C LEU A 186 -19.26 -0.82 8.48
N HIS A 187 -18.98 0.46 8.69
CA HIS A 187 -19.48 1.54 7.84
C HIS A 187 -18.71 1.63 6.52
N VAL A 188 -19.45 1.44 5.43
CA VAL A 188 -18.91 1.56 4.07
C VAL A 188 -19.41 2.86 3.44
N PHE A 189 -18.47 3.64 2.95
CA PHE A 189 -18.70 4.87 2.18
C PHE A 189 -18.32 4.65 0.72
N THR A 190 -18.74 5.56 -0.17
CA THR A 190 -18.12 5.63 -1.48
C THR A 190 -16.78 6.37 -1.36
N ILE A 191 -15.88 6.16 -2.31
CA ILE A 191 -14.58 6.85 -2.28
C ILE A 191 -14.76 8.37 -2.43
N GLU A 192 -15.78 8.81 -3.20
CA GLU A 192 -16.14 10.21 -3.37
C GLU A 192 -16.64 10.83 -2.06
N GLN A 193 -17.37 10.08 -1.24
CA GLN A 193 -17.79 10.55 0.08
C GLN A 193 -16.59 10.76 1.01
N LEU A 194 -15.58 9.91 0.94
CA LEU A 194 -14.33 10.10 1.70
C LEU A 194 -13.54 11.28 1.16
N GLN A 195 -13.45 11.44 -0.15
CA GLN A 195 -12.80 12.56 -0.81
C GLN A 195 -13.46 13.91 -0.39
N GLN A 196 -14.78 14.02 -0.47
CA GLN A 196 -15.51 15.22 -0.05
C GLN A 196 -15.29 15.54 1.43
N ARG A 197 -15.22 14.53 2.30
CA ARG A 197 -14.88 14.72 3.72
C ARG A 197 -13.46 15.23 3.93
N ALA A 198 -12.50 14.70 3.18
CA ALA A 198 -11.11 15.15 3.25
C ALA A 198 -11.01 16.63 2.85
N GLU A 199 -11.61 17.00 1.72
CA GLU A 199 -11.62 18.39 1.25
C GLU A 199 -12.37 19.35 2.19
N ALA A 200 -13.45 18.89 2.80
CA ALA A 200 -14.19 19.71 3.79
C ALA A 200 -13.34 20.01 5.04
N LEU A 201 -12.41 19.14 5.39
CA LEU A 201 -11.53 19.32 6.55
C LEU A 201 -10.31 20.21 6.27
N VAL A 202 -9.69 20.07 5.10
CA VAL A 202 -8.38 20.68 4.83
C VAL A 202 -8.32 21.50 3.53
N GLY A 203 -9.40 21.55 2.77
CA GLY A 203 -9.46 22.23 1.47
C GLY A 203 -8.98 21.34 0.31
N VAL A 204 -9.03 21.91 -0.89
CA VAL A 204 -8.54 21.31 -2.12
C VAL A 204 -7.12 21.78 -2.33
N PRO A 205 -6.14 20.91 -2.63
CA PRO A 205 -4.77 21.32 -2.95
C PRO A 205 -4.76 22.22 -4.19
N GLU A 206 -3.86 23.19 -4.21
CA GLU A 206 -3.63 23.98 -5.42
C GLU A 206 -3.06 23.09 -6.52
N PRO A 207 -3.51 23.26 -7.78
CA PRO A 207 -2.98 22.50 -8.90
C PRO A 207 -1.49 22.79 -9.10
N ILE A 208 -0.71 21.73 -9.27
CA ILE A 208 0.71 21.85 -9.58
C ILE A 208 0.85 22.27 -11.06
N ARG A 209 1.73 23.23 -11.33
CA ARG A 209 2.11 23.56 -12.68
C ARG A 209 3.34 22.76 -13.07
N TYR A 210 3.22 22.09 -14.20
CA TYR A 210 4.28 21.27 -14.78
C TYR A 210 4.79 21.85 -16.08
N LYS A 211 6.08 21.67 -16.36
CA LYS A 211 6.67 21.85 -17.67
C LYS A 211 6.39 20.63 -18.54
N ASP A 212 6.51 20.77 -19.85
CA ASP A 212 6.34 19.64 -20.79
C ASP A 212 7.45 18.58 -20.67
N ARG A 213 8.50 18.86 -19.93
CA ARG A 213 9.64 17.95 -19.77
C ARG A 213 9.29 16.78 -18.85
N ILE A 214 9.36 15.56 -19.40
CA ILE A 214 9.27 14.32 -18.64
C ILE A 214 10.62 14.05 -17.98
N VAL A 215 10.64 13.85 -16.66
CA VAL A 215 11.83 13.55 -15.86
C VAL A 215 11.86 12.10 -15.36
N GLY A 216 10.74 11.38 -15.49
CA GLY A 216 10.66 9.97 -15.12
C GLY A 216 9.44 9.29 -15.75
N VAL A 217 9.48 7.97 -15.79
CA VAL A 217 8.36 7.12 -16.21
C VAL A 217 8.03 6.14 -15.10
N VAL A 218 6.75 5.87 -14.89
CA VAL A 218 6.27 4.85 -13.96
C VAL A 218 5.97 3.59 -14.77
N MET A 219 6.73 2.56 -14.51
CA MET A 219 6.55 1.27 -15.17
C MET A 219 5.81 0.30 -14.26
N TYR A 220 4.85 -0.40 -14.83
CA TYR A 220 4.15 -1.47 -14.15
C TYR A 220 4.97 -2.78 -14.19
N ARG A 221 4.55 -3.81 -13.44
CA ARG A 221 5.29 -5.08 -13.32
C ARG A 221 5.44 -5.84 -14.65
N ASP A 222 4.57 -5.60 -15.63
CA ASP A 222 4.63 -6.17 -16.99
C ASP A 222 5.46 -5.33 -17.97
N ASN A 223 6.14 -4.30 -17.47
CA ASN A 223 6.92 -3.30 -18.21
C ASN A 223 6.09 -2.33 -19.05
N THR A 224 4.78 -2.26 -18.89
CA THR A 224 3.97 -1.18 -19.48
C THR A 224 4.21 0.13 -18.73
N ILE A 225 4.20 1.24 -19.45
CA ILE A 225 4.25 2.59 -18.85
C ILE A 225 2.82 2.95 -18.45
N ILE A 226 2.59 3.18 -17.16
CA ILE A 226 1.27 3.55 -16.62
C ILE A 226 1.16 5.02 -16.31
N ASP A 227 2.29 5.73 -16.12
CA ASP A 227 2.30 7.17 -15.89
C ASP A 227 3.68 7.77 -16.17
N VAL A 228 3.77 9.11 -16.10
CA VAL A 228 5.01 9.87 -16.24
C VAL A 228 5.13 10.91 -15.13
N VAL A 229 6.36 11.27 -14.80
CA VAL A 229 6.66 12.37 -13.87
C VAL A 229 7.19 13.54 -14.67
N HIS A 230 6.52 14.68 -14.57
CA HIS A 230 6.93 15.92 -15.21
C HIS A 230 7.79 16.79 -14.29
N GLU A 231 8.63 17.63 -14.88
CA GLU A 231 9.35 18.69 -14.17
C GLU A 231 8.36 19.73 -13.63
N ILE A 232 8.52 20.11 -12.36
CA ILE A 232 7.71 21.17 -11.74
C ILE A 232 8.15 22.51 -12.30
N ASP A 233 7.20 23.39 -12.59
CA ASP A 233 7.45 24.77 -12.98
C ASP A 233 7.54 25.64 -11.72
N GLU A 234 8.77 25.87 -11.23
CA GLU A 234 9.04 26.68 -10.04
C GLU A 234 8.92 28.19 -10.30
N ASP A 235 8.85 28.61 -11.57
CA ASP A 235 8.83 30.00 -11.98
C ASP A 235 7.39 30.52 -12.21
N ALA A 236 6.38 29.71 -11.93
CA ALA A 236 4.98 29.99 -12.25
C ALA A 236 4.14 30.48 -11.06
#